data_84c8f307f45487f6e40a414d6c414508
#
_entry.id   84c8f307f45487f6e40a414d6c414508
#
_cell.length_a   1.000
_cell.length_b   1.000
_cell.length_c   1.000
_cell.angle_alpha   90.00
_cell.angle_beta   90.00
_cell.angle_gamma   90.00
#
_symmetry.space_group_name_H-M   'P 1'
#
loop_
_entity.id
_entity.type
_entity.pdbx_description
1 polymer ?
#
loop_
_entity_poly.entity_id
_entity_poly.type
_entity_poly.pdbx_seq_one_letter_code
_entity_poly.pdbx_strand_id
1 'polypeptide(L)'
;MFGFGQLIDILKKNPKKIVFTEGSDPRILEAASRLLAGTFLSPILVGNEADIFAAAENSGFNIRGAQIIDPANYDRMDEMVALFCELRKSKGVTEQQARAALAQANNFGTMLVKMGVADALLGGATYSTADTVRPALQLIKTKPGNSIVSSCFILVRPSATGENEVLAMGDCAINIKPTEDELVEIAGETAECAKIFGIDPKVAFLSYSTLGSGKGEDVDKMRNAAEKAQIKYPDLPIAGEMQFDAAVSPRVARTKCPGNEVAGHANTFIFPDINAGNIGYKIAQRLGNFEAYGPILLGLNAPINDLSRGCNASEVYSMAIITAALA
;
A
#
# COMPACT_ATOMS: atom_id res chain seq x y z
N MET A 1 15.80 -11.87 -3.35
CA MET A 1 14.37 -11.52 -3.34
C MET A 1 13.83 -11.82 -1.96
N PHE A 2 13.15 -10.87 -1.36
CA PHE A 2 12.49 -11.04 -0.06
C PHE A 2 11.45 -12.18 -0.14
N GLY A 3 11.49 -13.12 0.81
CA GLY A 3 10.74 -14.37 0.70
C GLY A 3 9.25 -14.29 1.06
N PHE A 4 8.75 -13.14 1.53
CA PHE A 4 7.35 -12.93 1.98
C PHE A 4 6.81 -14.02 2.94
N GLY A 5 7.65 -14.84 3.55
CA GLY A 5 7.23 -15.99 4.36
C GLY A 5 6.20 -15.64 5.42
N GLN A 6 6.43 -14.54 6.17
CA GLN A 6 5.49 -14.08 7.20
C GLN A 6 4.12 -13.67 6.62
N LEU A 7 4.10 -12.93 5.49
CA LEU A 7 2.87 -12.54 4.81
C LEU A 7 2.12 -13.75 4.25
N ILE A 8 2.85 -14.71 3.68
CA ILE A 8 2.27 -15.96 3.19
C ILE A 8 1.69 -16.78 4.36
N ASP A 9 2.33 -16.80 5.51
CA ASP A 9 1.81 -17.49 6.70
C ASP A 9 0.54 -16.82 7.26
N ILE A 10 0.44 -15.48 7.17
CA ILE A 10 -0.80 -14.75 7.47
C ILE A 10 -1.92 -15.21 6.51
N LEU A 11 -1.65 -15.25 5.20
CA LEU A 11 -2.62 -15.63 4.19
C LEU A 11 -3.04 -17.11 4.26
N LYS A 12 -2.12 -18.02 4.63
CA LYS A 12 -2.45 -19.43 4.87
C LYS A 12 -3.39 -19.62 6.06
N LYS A 13 -3.24 -18.80 7.11
CA LYS A 13 -4.11 -18.84 8.31
C LYS A 13 -5.45 -18.17 8.06
N ASN A 14 -5.50 -17.18 7.18
CA ASN A 14 -6.68 -16.40 6.84
C ASN A 14 -6.76 -16.23 5.30
N PRO A 15 -7.28 -17.24 4.57
CA PRO A 15 -7.35 -17.21 3.12
C PRO A 15 -8.13 -16.01 2.60
N LYS A 16 -7.57 -15.33 1.60
CA LYS A 16 -8.11 -14.11 0.99
C LYS A 16 -8.36 -14.28 -0.50
N LYS A 17 -9.28 -13.44 -1.02
CA LYS A 17 -9.53 -13.29 -2.45
C LYS A 17 -9.04 -11.92 -2.91
N ILE A 18 -8.28 -11.89 -4.00
CA ILE A 18 -7.78 -10.64 -4.58
C ILE A 18 -8.27 -10.46 -6.01
N VAL A 19 -8.79 -9.26 -6.31
CA VAL A 19 -9.22 -8.88 -7.66
C VAL A 19 -8.04 -8.31 -8.44
N PHE A 20 -7.86 -8.80 -9.66
CA PHE A 20 -7.03 -8.20 -10.69
C PHE A 20 -7.92 -7.63 -11.79
N THR A 21 -7.80 -6.35 -12.05
CA THR A 21 -8.68 -5.61 -12.97
C THR A 21 -8.30 -5.78 -14.43
N GLU A 22 -7.08 -6.23 -14.74
CA GLU A 22 -6.59 -6.48 -16.10
C GLU A 22 -6.36 -7.99 -16.31
N GLY A 23 -7.44 -8.78 -16.24
CA GLY A 23 -7.38 -10.24 -16.21
C GLY A 23 -6.70 -10.92 -17.40
N SER A 24 -6.62 -10.26 -18.55
CA SER A 24 -5.93 -10.80 -19.74
C SER A 24 -4.49 -10.33 -19.92
N ASP A 25 -3.96 -9.45 -19.02
CA ASP A 25 -2.57 -8.99 -19.11
C ASP A 25 -1.61 -10.14 -18.78
N PRO A 26 -0.60 -10.42 -19.62
CA PRO A 26 0.33 -11.54 -19.39
C PRO A 26 1.06 -11.50 -18.05
N ARG A 27 1.37 -10.31 -17.52
CA ARG A 27 2.03 -10.14 -16.21
C ARG A 27 1.10 -10.56 -15.07
N ILE A 28 -0.19 -10.23 -15.19
CA ILE A 28 -1.24 -10.63 -14.25
C ILE A 28 -1.46 -12.14 -14.33
N LEU A 29 -1.54 -12.71 -15.53
CA LEU A 29 -1.72 -14.15 -15.73
C LEU A 29 -0.55 -14.96 -15.15
N GLU A 30 0.71 -14.52 -15.34
CA GLU A 30 1.87 -15.14 -14.73
C GLU A 30 1.80 -15.09 -13.21
N ALA A 31 1.50 -13.90 -12.63
CA ALA A 31 1.38 -13.74 -11.20
C ALA A 31 0.23 -14.59 -10.63
N ALA A 32 -0.94 -14.61 -11.27
CA ALA A 32 -2.09 -15.43 -10.86
C ALA A 32 -1.76 -16.93 -10.88
N SER A 33 -1.07 -17.41 -11.93
CA SER A 33 -0.59 -18.80 -12.01
C SER A 33 0.32 -19.17 -10.83
N ARG A 34 1.25 -18.29 -10.46
CA ARG A 34 2.16 -18.48 -9.31
C ARG A 34 1.42 -18.48 -7.97
N LEU A 35 0.42 -17.58 -7.81
CA LEU A 35 -0.40 -17.50 -6.60
C LEU A 35 -1.24 -18.76 -6.41
N LEU A 36 -1.86 -19.27 -7.49
CA LEU A 36 -2.62 -20.52 -7.49
C LEU A 36 -1.75 -21.72 -7.14
N ALA A 37 -0.55 -21.80 -7.71
CA ALA A 37 0.41 -22.85 -7.36
C ALA A 37 0.83 -22.80 -5.87
N GLY A 38 0.86 -21.62 -5.28
CA GLY A 38 1.15 -21.41 -3.85
C GLY A 38 0.01 -21.78 -2.91
N THR A 39 -1.23 -21.85 -3.39
CA THR A 39 -2.47 -22.23 -2.65
C THR A 39 -2.80 -21.39 -1.42
N PHE A 40 -2.25 -20.18 -1.30
CA PHE A 40 -2.46 -19.30 -0.14
C PHE A 40 -3.28 -18.04 -0.46
N LEU A 41 -3.56 -17.78 -1.74
CA LEU A 41 -4.33 -16.60 -2.19
C LEU A 41 -5.16 -16.98 -3.41
N SER A 42 -6.41 -16.55 -3.45
CA SER A 42 -7.38 -16.88 -4.50
C SER A 42 -7.54 -15.69 -5.47
N PRO A 43 -6.99 -15.74 -6.69
CA PRO A 43 -7.16 -14.68 -7.68
C PRO A 43 -8.57 -14.65 -8.26
N ILE A 44 -9.10 -13.43 -8.43
CA ILE A 44 -10.28 -13.12 -9.25
C ILE A 44 -9.80 -12.27 -10.43
N LEU A 45 -10.01 -12.74 -11.66
CA LEU A 45 -9.62 -12.06 -12.87
C LEU A 45 -10.84 -11.39 -13.50
N VAL A 46 -10.78 -10.07 -13.69
CA VAL A 46 -11.86 -9.31 -14.32
C VAL A 46 -11.66 -9.25 -15.83
N GLY A 47 -12.69 -9.62 -16.60
CA GLY A 47 -12.71 -9.56 -18.03
C GLY A 47 -13.49 -10.71 -18.68
N ASN A 48 -13.54 -10.72 -20.02
CA ASN A 48 -14.19 -11.78 -20.76
C ASN A 48 -13.47 -13.11 -20.57
N GLU A 49 -14.22 -14.16 -20.23
CA GLU A 49 -13.67 -15.47 -19.89
C GLU A 49 -12.89 -16.10 -21.04
N ALA A 50 -13.44 -16.03 -22.27
CA ALA A 50 -12.78 -16.61 -23.45
C ALA A 50 -11.46 -15.90 -23.76
N ASP A 51 -11.44 -14.56 -23.66
CA ASP A 51 -10.23 -13.75 -23.90
C ASP A 51 -9.15 -14.04 -22.86
N ILE A 52 -9.53 -14.18 -21.59
CA ILE A 52 -8.59 -14.49 -20.50
C ILE A 52 -7.98 -15.88 -20.67
N PHE A 53 -8.79 -16.90 -20.99
CA PHE A 53 -8.27 -18.25 -21.25
C PHE A 53 -7.38 -18.30 -22.48
N ALA A 54 -7.77 -17.63 -23.57
CA ALA A 54 -6.93 -17.56 -24.78
C ALA A 54 -5.59 -16.85 -24.51
N ALA A 55 -5.60 -15.76 -23.75
CA ALA A 55 -4.38 -15.05 -23.35
C ALA A 55 -3.47 -15.91 -22.45
N ALA A 56 -4.05 -16.65 -21.52
CA ALA A 56 -3.31 -17.55 -20.65
C ALA A 56 -2.66 -18.71 -21.43
N GLU A 57 -3.40 -19.33 -22.34
CA GLU A 57 -2.90 -20.40 -23.20
C GLU A 57 -1.76 -19.91 -24.11
N ASN A 58 -1.95 -18.77 -24.78
CA ASN A 58 -0.93 -18.16 -25.62
C ASN A 58 0.35 -17.79 -24.88
N SER A 59 0.23 -17.45 -23.58
CA SER A 59 1.35 -17.09 -22.71
C SER A 59 1.93 -18.30 -21.96
N GLY A 60 1.30 -19.48 -22.04
CA GLY A 60 1.75 -20.69 -21.35
C GLY A 60 1.51 -20.73 -19.85
N PHE A 61 0.59 -19.90 -19.31
CA PHE A 61 0.29 -19.85 -17.88
C PHE A 61 -0.95 -20.66 -17.53
N ASN A 62 -0.86 -21.42 -16.43
CA ASN A 62 -1.97 -22.20 -15.91
C ASN A 62 -2.75 -21.37 -14.86
N ILE A 63 -3.96 -20.96 -15.22
CA ILE A 63 -4.87 -20.18 -14.36
C ILE A 63 -6.07 -21.01 -13.87
N ARG A 64 -6.04 -22.34 -13.98
CA ARG A 64 -7.11 -23.20 -13.46
C ARG A 64 -7.22 -23.05 -11.96
N GLY A 65 -8.41 -22.67 -11.49
CA GLY A 65 -8.69 -22.35 -10.09
C GLY A 65 -8.82 -20.84 -9.81
N ALA A 66 -8.44 -19.95 -10.74
CA ALA A 66 -8.85 -18.56 -10.67
C ALA A 66 -10.35 -18.42 -10.94
N GLN A 67 -11.00 -17.52 -10.19
CA GLN A 67 -12.37 -17.11 -10.53
C GLN A 67 -12.27 -16.04 -11.64
N ILE A 68 -13.07 -16.18 -12.69
CA ILE A 68 -13.18 -15.16 -13.73
C ILE A 68 -14.54 -14.50 -13.60
N ILE A 69 -14.58 -13.17 -13.64
CA ILE A 69 -15.83 -12.39 -13.57
C ILE A 69 -15.84 -11.41 -14.75
N ASP A 70 -16.80 -11.63 -15.65
CA ASP A 70 -17.05 -10.74 -16.78
C ASP A 70 -18.05 -9.66 -16.39
N PRO A 71 -17.67 -8.37 -16.40
CA PRO A 71 -18.60 -7.28 -16.13
C PRO A 71 -19.85 -7.26 -17.03
N ALA A 72 -19.73 -7.75 -18.28
CA ALA A 72 -20.84 -7.79 -19.23
C ALA A 72 -21.90 -8.85 -18.86
N ASN A 73 -21.51 -9.88 -18.13
CA ASN A 73 -22.35 -11.04 -17.79
C ASN A 73 -22.47 -11.30 -16.29
N TYR A 74 -22.23 -10.25 -15.46
CA TYR A 74 -22.28 -10.38 -14.01
C TYR A 74 -23.72 -10.45 -13.50
N ASP A 75 -24.10 -11.56 -12.89
CA ASP A 75 -25.47 -11.86 -12.43
C ASP A 75 -26.00 -10.90 -11.34
N ARG A 76 -25.10 -10.33 -10.53
CA ARG A 76 -25.43 -9.33 -9.49
C ARG A 76 -25.23 -7.88 -9.95
N MET A 77 -25.24 -7.61 -11.25
CA MET A 77 -25.01 -6.26 -11.78
C MET A 77 -26.04 -5.23 -11.27
N ASP A 78 -27.33 -5.59 -11.20
CA ASP A 78 -28.37 -4.67 -10.74
C ASP A 78 -28.19 -4.29 -9.26
N GLU A 79 -27.80 -5.24 -8.42
CA GLU A 79 -27.43 -4.99 -7.02
C GLU A 79 -26.22 -4.04 -6.93
N MET A 80 -25.20 -4.30 -7.74
CA MET A 80 -23.99 -3.48 -7.81
C MET A 80 -24.30 -2.05 -8.25
N VAL A 81 -25.15 -1.86 -9.25
CA VAL A 81 -25.61 -0.55 -9.74
C VAL A 81 -26.37 0.20 -8.63
N ALA A 82 -27.30 -0.46 -7.94
CA ALA A 82 -28.06 0.14 -6.86
C ALA A 82 -27.13 0.63 -5.73
N LEU A 83 -26.18 -0.21 -5.31
CA LEU A 83 -25.18 0.16 -4.29
C LEU A 83 -24.26 1.30 -4.77
N PHE A 84 -23.83 1.28 -6.03
CA PHE A 84 -23.02 2.37 -6.60
C PHE A 84 -23.76 3.70 -6.56
N CYS A 85 -25.04 3.72 -6.96
CA CYS A 85 -25.89 4.91 -6.90
C CYS A 85 -26.06 5.40 -5.45
N GLU A 86 -26.26 4.51 -4.49
CA GLU A 86 -26.34 4.84 -3.05
C GLU A 86 -25.05 5.52 -2.56
N LEU A 87 -23.91 4.91 -2.83
CA LEU A 87 -22.59 5.43 -2.44
C LEU A 87 -22.30 6.81 -3.04
N ARG A 88 -22.83 7.09 -4.22
CA ARG A 88 -22.64 8.32 -4.98
C ARG A 88 -23.86 9.26 -4.97
N LYS A 89 -24.84 9.00 -4.11
CA LYS A 89 -26.11 9.75 -4.01
C LYS A 89 -25.89 11.26 -3.88
N SER A 90 -24.91 11.70 -3.09
CA SER A 90 -24.57 13.11 -2.90
C SER A 90 -24.08 13.81 -4.19
N LYS A 91 -23.69 13.04 -5.20
CA LYS A 91 -23.26 13.53 -6.52
C LYS A 91 -24.32 13.36 -7.60
N GLY A 92 -25.52 12.86 -7.26
CA GLY A 92 -26.63 12.71 -8.17
C GLY A 92 -26.39 11.71 -9.32
N VAL A 93 -25.60 10.66 -9.08
CA VAL A 93 -25.29 9.66 -10.10
C VAL A 93 -26.53 8.86 -10.44
N THR A 94 -26.88 8.80 -11.75
CA THR A 94 -28.00 8.01 -12.27
C THR A 94 -27.60 6.56 -12.51
N GLU A 95 -28.59 5.64 -12.64
CA GLU A 95 -28.32 4.24 -12.98
C GLU A 95 -27.56 4.08 -14.30
N GLN A 96 -27.89 4.87 -15.31
CA GLN A 96 -27.19 4.86 -16.60
C GLN A 96 -25.71 5.24 -16.42
N GLN A 97 -25.43 6.25 -15.63
CA GLN A 97 -24.05 6.66 -15.32
C GLN A 97 -23.32 5.61 -14.50
N ALA A 98 -24.01 4.96 -13.54
CA ALA A 98 -23.43 3.88 -12.75
C ALA A 98 -23.06 2.67 -13.63
N ARG A 99 -23.96 2.25 -14.54
CA ARG A 99 -23.67 1.15 -15.49
C ARG A 99 -22.50 1.49 -16.41
N ALA A 100 -22.43 2.73 -16.92
CA ALA A 100 -21.31 3.18 -17.74
C ALA A 100 -19.97 3.18 -16.96
N ALA A 101 -20.00 3.58 -15.68
CA ALA A 101 -18.82 3.52 -14.83
C ALA A 101 -18.40 2.08 -14.53
N LEU A 102 -19.35 1.18 -14.27
CA LEU A 102 -19.12 -0.23 -13.97
C LEU A 102 -18.68 -1.07 -15.18
N ALA A 103 -18.82 -0.56 -16.39
CA ALA A 103 -18.19 -1.14 -17.57
C ALA A 103 -16.66 -1.00 -17.56
N GLN A 104 -16.11 -0.12 -16.71
CA GLN A 104 -14.67 0.02 -16.51
C GLN A 104 -14.18 -0.95 -15.41
N ALA A 105 -13.20 -1.78 -15.74
CA ALA A 105 -12.72 -2.84 -14.85
C ALA A 105 -12.24 -2.35 -13.46
N ASN A 106 -11.66 -1.16 -13.40
CA ASN A 106 -11.23 -0.53 -12.13
C ASN A 106 -12.41 -0.20 -11.21
N ASN A 107 -13.49 0.40 -11.72
CA ASN A 107 -14.71 0.65 -10.94
C ASN A 107 -15.41 -0.67 -10.56
N PHE A 108 -15.53 -1.59 -11.51
CA PHE A 108 -16.14 -2.89 -11.30
C PHE A 108 -15.41 -3.69 -10.22
N GLY A 109 -14.08 -3.83 -10.35
CA GLY A 109 -13.24 -4.52 -9.37
C GLY A 109 -13.33 -3.89 -7.97
N THR A 110 -13.33 -2.55 -7.89
CA THR A 110 -13.52 -1.83 -6.63
C THR A 110 -14.88 -2.16 -6.00
N MET A 111 -15.94 -2.27 -6.81
CA MET A 111 -17.25 -2.66 -6.31
C MET A 111 -17.33 -4.14 -5.89
N LEU A 112 -16.57 -5.05 -6.51
CA LEU A 112 -16.46 -6.44 -6.02
C LEU A 112 -15.91 -6.46 -4.59
N VAL A 113 -14.89 -5.64 -4.29
CA VAL A 113 -14.36 -5.49 -2.93
C VAL A 113 -15.42 -4.86 -2.01
N LYS A 114 -16.09 -3.80 -2.46
CA LYS A 114 -17.14 -3.13 -1.66
C LYS A 114 -18.31 -4.03 -1.30
N MET A 115 -18.66 -4.96 -2.19
CA MET A 115 -19.73 -5.95 -1.98
C MET A 115 -19.27 -7.19 -1.19
N GLY A 116 -18.01 -7.27 -0.79
CA GLY A 116 -17.46 -8.42 -0.06
C GLY A 116 -17.29 -9.68 -0.91
N VAL A 117 -17.29 -9.57 -2.23
CA VAL A 117 -16.99 -10.68 -3.15
C VAL A 117 -15.49 -11.00 -3.12
N ALA A 118 -14.67 -9.97 -2.91
CA ALA A 118 -13.23 -10.06 -2.70
C ALA A 118 -12.80 -9.25 -1.49
N ASP A 119 -11.62 -9.58 -0.95
CA ASP A 119 -11.03 -8.92 0.23
C ASP A 119 -10.14 -7.74 -0.16
N ALA A 120 -9.54 -7.80 -1.34
CA ALA A 120 -8.53 -6.83 -1.79
C ALA A 120 -8.56 -6.66 -3.32
N LEU A 121 -7.96 -5.57 -3.81
CA LEU A 121 -7.79 -5.31 -5.24
C LEU A 121 -6.37 -4.87 -5.56
N LEU A 122 -5.84 -5.37 -6.68
CA LEU A 122 -4.59 -4.91 -7.30
C LEU A 122 -4.85 -4.63 -8.78
N GLY A 123 -4.56 -3.41 -9.22
CA GLY A 123 -4.75 -2.97 -10.61
C GLY A 123 -3.76 -1.89 -11.00
N GLY A 124 -3.89 -1.30 -12.20
CA GLY A 124 -3.03 -0.20 -12.65
C GLY A 124 -1.91 -0.60 -13.60
N ALA A 125 -1.80 -1.88 -13.98
CA ALA A 125 -0.78 -2.34 -14.92
C ALA A 125 -0.93 -1.70 -16.33
N THR A 126 -2.14 -1.24 -16.70
CA THR A 126 -2.43 -0.67 -18.02
C THR A 126 -3.02 0.74 -18.00
N TYR A 127 -3.40 1.24 -16.82
CA TYR A 127 -4.01 2.56 -16.66
C TYR A 127 -3.28 3.40 -15.59
N SER A 128 -3.72 4.64 -15.36
CA SER A 128 -3.03 5.56 -14.46
C SER A 128 -3.35 5.27 -12.98
N THR A 129 -2.42 5.63 -12.07
CA THR A 129 -2.64 5.61 -10.62
C THR A 129 -3.94 6.34 -10.22
N ALA A 130 -4.28 7.44 -10.89
CA ALA A 130 -5.53 8.16 -10.62
C ALA A 130 -6.78 7.31 -10.91
N ASP A 131 -6.70 6.38 -11.84
CA ASP A 131 -7.80 5.50 -12.20
C ASP A 131 -7.97 4.33 -11.20
N THR A 132 -6.94 4.00 -10.44
CA THR A 132 -7.02 3.10 -9.27
C THR A 132 -7.51 3.86 -8.03
N VAL A 133 -6.88 4.99 -7.72
CA VAL A 133 -7.11 5.72 -6.46
C VAL A 133 -8.49 6.38 -6.42
N ARG A 134 -8.98 6.90 -7.55
CA ARG A 134 -10.29 7.60 -7.60
C ARG A 134 -11.45 6.69 -7.22
N PRO A 135 -11.64 5.49 -7.79
CA PRO A 135 -12.68 4.55 -7.33
C PRO A 135 -12.49 4.14 -5.88
N ALA A 136 -11.26 3.89 -5.43
CA ALA A 136 -10.97 3.54 -4.04
C ALA A 136 -11.48 4.61 -3.07
N LEU A 137 -11.14 5.89 -3.31
CA LEU A 137 -11.61 7.01 -2.49
C LEU A 137 -13.12 7.21 -2.56
N GLN A 138 -13.73 6.97 -3.71
CA GLN A 138 -15.14 7.23 -3.94
C GLN A 138 -16.07 6.15 -3.39
N LEU A 139 -15.65 4.89 -3.45
CA LEU A 139 -16.48 3.71 -3.20
C LEU A 139 -16.09 2.98 -1.92
N ILE A 140 -14.80 2.80 -1.66
CA ILE A 140 -14.29 2.17 -0.44
C ILE A 140 -14.21 3.19 0.69
N LYS A 141 -13.69 4.39 0.40
CA LYS A 141 -13.43 5.49 1.34
C LYS A 141 -12.34 5.14 2.36
N THR A 142 -12.00 6.10 3.21
CA THR A 142 -11.10 5.87 4.34
C THR A 142 -11.75 5.01 5.40
N LYS A 143 -10.94 4.27 6.15
CA LYS A 143 -11.42 3.52 7.32
C LYS A 143 -11.86 4.47 8.43
N PRO A 144 -12.75 4.04 9.35
CA PRO A 144 -13.18 4.87 10.47
C PRO A 144 -11.98 5.39 11.28
N GLY A 145 -11.98 6.69 11.55
CA GLY A 145 -10.91 7.36 12.27
C GLY A 145 -9.78 7.92 11.41
N ASN A 146 -9.76 7.64 10.11
CA ASN A 146 -8.82 8.22 9.16
C ASN A 146 -9.48 9.31 8.30
N SER A 147 -8.77 10.40 8.11
CA SER A 147 -9.19 11.51 7.24
C SER A 147 -8.58 11.43 5.84
N ILE A 148 -7.44 10.76 5.71
CA ILE A 148 -6.66 10.67 4.47
C ILE A 148 -6.34 9.23 4.08
N VAL A 149 -5.98 9.06 2.81
CA VAL A 149 -5.22 7.92 2.31
C VAL A 149 -3.77 8.33 2.22
N SER A 150 -2.88 7.48 2.68
CA SER A 150 -1.44 7.68 2.61
C SER A 150 -0.75 6.55 1.87
N SER A 151 0.56 6.59 1.77
CA SER A 151 1.35 5.52 1.19
C SER A 151 2.57 5.20 2.02
N CYS A 152 3.03 3.96 1.96
CA CYS A 152 4.37 3.64 2.39
C CYS A 152 5.14 2.82 1.34
N PHE A 153 6.45 2.82 1.48
CA PHE A 153 7.35 1.86 0.84
C PHE A 153 8.00 1.01 1.91
N ILE A 154 8.04 -0.30 1.67
CA ILE A 154 8.87 -1.21 2.43
C ILE A 154 10.15 -1.44 1.65
N LEU A 155 11.26 -1.15 2.29
CA LEU A 155 12.59 -1.32 1.72
C LEU A 155 13.28 -2.51 2.36
N VAL A 156 13.84 -3.39 1.54
CA VAL A 156 14.48 -4.62 2.00
C VAL A 156 15.85 -4.77 1.35
N ARG A 157 16.85 -5.09 2.14
CA ARG A 157 18.15 -5.55 1.62
C ARG A 157 18.78 -6.61 2.52
N PRO A 158 19.60 -7.52 1.97
CA PRO A 158 20.39 -8.42 2.79
C PRO A 158 21.35 -7.62 3.69
N SER A 159 21.40 -7.92 4.98
CA SER A 159 22.42 -7.38 5.88
C SER A 159 23.69 -8.23 5.87
N ALA A 160 24.76 -7.67 6.40
CA ALA A 160 26.03 -8.40 6.55
C ALA A 160 25.93 -9.61 7.51
N THR A 161 24.91 -9.66 8.36
CA THR A 161 24.65 -10.77 9.31
C THR A 161 23.82 -11.90 8.69
N GLY A 162 23.36 -11.75 7.44
CA GLY A 162 22.52 -12.74 6.75
C GLY A 162 21.02 -12.59 7.00
N GLU A 163 20.61 -11.75 7.93
CA GLU A 163 19.22 -11.33 8.09
C GLU A 163 18.88 -10.19 7.13
N ASN A 164 17.62 -10.04 6.75
CA ASN A 164 17.20 -8.90 5.95
C ASN A 164 17.05 -7.64 6.83
N GLU A 165 17.63 -6.54 6.38
CA GLU A 165 17.28 -5.22 6.88
C GLU A 165 15.96 -4.79 6.21
N VAL A 166 14.94 -4.52 7.00
CA VAL A 166 13.61 -4.11 6.52
C VAL A 166 13.23 -2.77 7.13
N LEU A 167 12.91 -1.80 6.29
CA LEU A 167 12.59 -0.43 6.68
C LEU A 167 11.23 -0.03 6.10
N ALA A 168 10.48 0.80 6.81
CA ALA A 168 9.24 1.41 6.33
C ALA A 168 9.41 2.93 6.15
N MET A 169 8.94 3.46 5.02
CA MET A 169 9.04 4.89 4.66
C MET A 169 7.66 5.43 4.24
N GLY A 170 7.12 6.40 4.96
CA GLY A 170 5.82 7.05 4.71
C GLY A 170 5.87 8.58 4.91
N ASP A 171 5.09 9.40 4.21
CA ASP A 171 4.45 9.16 2.94
C ASP A 171 5.42 9.49 1.79
N CYS A 172 5.42 8.68 0.74
CA CYS A 172 6.37 8.86 -0.35
C CYS A 172 5.70 9.06 -1.72
N ALA A 173 4.35 9.00 -1.82
CA ALA A 173 3.68 8.97 -3.11
C ALA A 173 2.31 9.67 -3.21
N ILE A 174 1.63 10.00 -2.10
CA ILE A 174 0.24 10.48 -2.11
C ILE A 174 0.11 11.91 -1.59
N ASN A 175 0.54 12.20 -0.36
CA ASN A 175 0.30 13.48 0.28
C ASN A 175 1.45 14.46 0.01
N ILE A 176 1.15 15.53 -0.75
CA ILE A 176 2.18 16.49 -1.21
C ILE A 176 2.79 17.26 -0.04
N LYS A 177 1.96 17.86 0.80
CA LYS A 177 2.35 18.63 2.00
C LYS A 177 1.39 18.29 3.13
N PRO A 178 1.59 17.16 3.82
CA PRO A 178 0.72 16.78 4.91
C PRO A 178 0.81 17.78 6.06
N THR A 179 -0.33 18.03 6.69
CA THR A 179 -0.47 18.77 7.94
C THR A 179 0.08 17.96 9.12
N GLU A 180 0.21 18.56 10.29
CA GLU A 180 0.62 17.87 11.52
C GLU A 180 -0.30 16.66 11.81
N ASP A 181 -1.63 16.84 11.73
CA ASP A 181 -2.59 15.79 12.04
C ASP A 181 -2.58 14.66 10.99
N GLU A 182 -2.37 15.01 9.72
CA GLU A 182 -2.17 14.02 8.64
C GLU A 182 -0.86 13.24 8.84
N LEU A 183 0.22 13.89 9.27
CA LEU A 183 1.48 13.20 9.61
C LEU A 183 1.32 12.20 10.77
N VAL A 184 0.46 12.51 11.73
CA VAL A 184 0.11 11.58 12.82
C VAL A 184 -0.60 10.34 12.26
N GLU A 185 -1.55 10.51 11.33
CA GLU A 185 -2.22 9.39 10.66
C GLU A 185 -1.23 8.57 9.84
N ILE A 186 -0.38 9.23 9.02
CA ILE A 186 0.67 8.58 8.23
C ILE A 186 1.58 7.72 9.10
N ALA A 187 1.97 8.22 10.29
CA ALA A 187 2.84 7.49 11.20
C ALA A 187 2.17 6.21 11.73
N GLY A 188 0.92 6.30 12.17
CA GLY A 188 0.17 5.14 12.65
C GLY A 188 -0.02 4.09 11.57
N GLU A 189 -0.48 4.51 10.37
CA GLU A 189 -0.70 3.61 9.24
C GLU A 189 0.59 2.96 8.76
N THR A 190 1.69 3.71 8.67
CA THR A 190 3.00 3.18 8.28
C THR A 190 3.51 2.16 9.30
N ALA A 191 3.33 2.43 10.60
CA ALA A 191 3.72 1.51 11.65
C ALA A 191 2.89 0.21 11.62
N GLU A 192 1.57 0.28 11.41
CA GLU A 192 0.74 -0.91 11.26
C GLU A 192 1.13 -1.74 10.02
N CYS A 193 1.40 -1.07 8.89
CA CYS A 193 1.94 -1.74 7.71
C CYS A 193 3.30 -2.41 8.00
N ALA A 194 4.20 -1.75 8.71
CA ALA A 194 5.51 -2.29 9.07
C ALA A 194 5.40 -3.61 9.87
N LYS A 195 4.44 -3.71 10.78
CA LYS A 195 4.22 -4.91 11.62
C LYS A 195 3.94 -6.16 10.82
N ILE A 196 3.19 -6.08 9.72
CA ILE A 196 2.91 -7.26 8.88
C ILE A 196 4.17 -7.80 8.20
N PHE A 197 5.21 -6.96 8.03
CA PHE A 197 6.53 -7.35 7.53
C PHE A 197 7.50 -7.80 8.63
N GLY A 198 7.03 -7.95 9.87
CA GLY A 198 7.84 -8.36 11.01
C GLY A 198 8.72 -7.28 11.59
N ILE A 199 8.48 -6.03 11.23
CA ILE A 199 9.15 -4.89 11.85
C ILE A 199 8.48 -4.62 13.22
N ASP A 200 9.29 -4.50 14.26
CA ASP A 200 8.89 -3.85 15.52
C ASP A 200 9.12 -2.33 15.34
N PRO A 201 8.05 -1.53 15.08
CA PRO A 201 8.23 -0.18 14.59
C PRO A 201 8.87 0.74 15.62
N LYS A 202 9.96 1.40 15.22
CA LYS A 202 10.56 2.54 15.91
C LYS A 202 10.48 3.73 14.98
N VAL A 203 9.54 4.63 15.25
CA VAL A 203 9.11 5.67 14.33
C VAL A 203 9.89 6.95 14.53
N ALA A 204 10.58 7.42 13.49
CA ALA A 204 11.27 8.69 13.48
C ALA A 204 10.58 9.70 12.55
N PHE A 205 10.18 10.85 13.09
CA PHE A 205 9.72 12.01 12.32
C PHE A 205 10.94 12.79 11.82
N LEU A 206 11.17 12.76 10.51
CA LEU A 206 12.39 13.26 9.89
C LEU A 206 12.36 14.76 9.64
N SER A 207 13.50 15.39 9.84
CA SER A 207 13.74 16.81 9.58
C SER A 207 15.23 17.05 9.28
N TYR A 208 15.57 18.21 8.79
CA TYR A 208 16.96 18.68 8.81
C TYR A 208 17.43 19.13 10.22
N SER A 209 16.52 19.17 11.19
CA SER A 209 16.75 19.50 12.60
C SER A 209 16.72 18.25 13.47
N THR A 210 17.42 18.29 14.60
CA THR A 210 17.36 17.26 15.65
C THR A 210 17.10 17.92 16.97
N LEU A 211 15.95 17.67 17.59
CA LEU A 211 15.53 18.14 18.92
C LEU A 211 15.83 19.65 19.13
N GLY A 212 15.40 20.48 18.18
CA GLY A 212 15.53 21.93 18.26
C GLY A 212 16.86 22.50 17.76
N SER A 213 17.73 21.70 17.10
CA SER A 213 18.98 22.20 16.54
C SER A 213 18.79 23.15 15.36
N GLY A 214 17.67 23.06 14.65
CA GLY A 214 17.22 23.98 13.59
C GLY A 214 15.96 24.74 13.98
N LYS A 215 15.59 25.74 13.17
CA LYS A 215 14.37 26.53 13.34
C LYS A 215 13.68 26.72 12.01
N GLY A 216 12.34 26.70 12.00
CA GLY A 216 11.53 26.92 10.82
C GLY A 216 10.18 26.21 10.93
N GLU A 217 9.22 26.63 10.10
CA GLU A 217 7.86 26.09 10.10
C GLU A 217 7.82 24.57 9.90
N ASP A 218 8.68 24.02 9.00
CA ASP A 218 8.73 22.58 8.77
C ASP A 218 9.36 21.83 9.96
N VAL A 219 10.28 22.45 10.72
CA VAL A 219 10.82 21.88 11.96
C VAL A 219 9.74 21.79 13.02
N ASP A 220 9.01 22.89 13.22
CA ASP A 220 7.93 22.97 14.21
C ASP A 220 6.81 21.99 13.84
N LYS A 221 6.44 21.91 12.57
CA LYS A 221 5.45 20.93 12.06
C LYS A 221 5.85 19.50 12.43
N MET A 222 7.08 19.09 12.16
CA MET A 222 7.54 17.72 12.42
C MET A 222 7.64 17.42 13.93
N ARG A 223 8.05 18.37 14.73
CA ARG A 223 8.08 18.27 16.20
C ARG A 223 6.67 18.10 16.76
N ASN A 224 5.76 19.02 16.40
CA ASN A 224 4.39 19.00 16.88
C ASN A 224 3.66 17.70 16.44
N ALA A 225 3.90 17.25 15.22
CA ALA A 225 3.34 15.99 14.73
C ALA A 225 3.88 14.78 15.53
N ALA A 226 5.17 14.75 15.84
CA ALA A 226 5.75 13.69 16.68
C ALA A 226 5.14 13.67 18.08
N GLU A 227 5.01 14.84 18.74
CA GLU A 227 4.38 14.96 20.06
C GLU A 227 2.90 14.50 20.04
N LYS A 228 2.13 14.94 19.03
CA LYS A 228 0.74 14.48 18.84
C LYS A 228 0.66 12.97 18.61
N ALA A 229 1.58 12.41 17.82
CA ALA A 229 1.62 10.99 17.54
C ALA A 229 1.94 10.16 18.79
N GLN A 230 2.86 10.61 19.65
CA GLN A 230 3.16 9.99 20.93
C GLN A 230 1.93 9.93 21.86
N ILE A 231 1.11 11.00 21.86
CA ILE A 231 -0.12 11.03 22.63
C ILE A 231 -1.17 10.06 22.06
N LYS A 232 -1.31 10.03 20.73
CA LYS A 232 -2.31 9.20 20.04
C LYS A 232 -1.96 7.71 20.08
N TYR A 233 -0.67 7.38 20.04
CA TYR A 233 -0.15 6.00 19.99
C TYR A 233 0.85 5.74 21.12
N PRO A 234 0.40 5.68 22.39
CA PRO A 234 1.29 5.62 23.55
C PRO A 234 2.15 4.34 23.63
N ASP A 235 1.72 3.27 22.97
CA ASP A 235 2.44 1.99 22.93
C ASP A 235 3.45 1.90 21.77
N LEU A 236 3.52 2.94 20.91
CA LEU A 236 4.42 2.95 19.76
C LEU A 236 5.64 3.83 20.09
N PRO A 237 6.87 3.30 20.01
CA PRO A 237 8.07 4.10 20.16
C PRO A 237 8.18 5.14 19.03
N ILE A 238 7.98 6.40 19.38
CA ILE A 238 7.99 7.54 18.43
C ILE A 238 8.96 8.60 18.93
N ALA A 239 9.77 9.15 18.05
CA ALA A 239 10.60 10.31 18.34
C ALA A 239 10.71 11.25 17.13
N GLY A 240 11.00 12.50 17.40
CA GLY A 240 11.18 13.57 16.40
C GLY A 240 11.04 14.95 17.03
N GLU A 241 11.39 15.99 16.32
CA GLU A 241 11.99 15.92 14.97
C GLU A 241 13.45 15.47 15.05
N MET A 242 13.91 14.69 14.06
CA MET A 242 15.33 14.33 14.01
C MET A 242 15.87 14.17 12.58
N GLN A 243 17.17 14.40 12.44
CA GLN A 243 17.88 14.14 11.19
C GLN A 243 18.00 12.64 10.95
N PHE A 244 18.08 12.24 9.67
CA PHE A 244 18.15 10.84 9.29
C PHE A 244 19.38 10.11 9.89
N ASP A 245 20.54 10.77 9.93
CA ASP A 245 21.75 10.22 10.53
C ASP A 245 21.60 9.96 12.05
N ALA A 246 20.88 10.84 12.74
CA ALA A 246 20.55 10.64 14.15
C ALA A 246 19.53 9.51 14.36
N ALA A 247 18.58 9.32 13.41
CA ALA A 247 17.59 8.28 13.46
C ALA A 247 18.20 6.87 13.32
N VAL A 248 19.23 6.70 12.45
CA VAL A 248 19.75 5.36 12.09
C VAL A 248 21.11 5.01 12.67
N SER A 249 21.88 6.00 13.13
CA SER A 249 23.26 5.75 13.62
C SER A 249 23.35 5.84 15.15
N PRO A 250 23.60 4.72 15.84
CA PRO A 250 23.77 4.73 17.31
C PRO A 250 24.89 5.67 17.78
N ARG A 251 25.95 5.85 16.97
CA ARG A 251 27.04 6.77 17.29
C ARG A 251 26.57 8.22 17.23
N VAL A 252 25.80 8.60 16.21
CA VAL A 252 25.27 9.96 16.05
C VAL A 252 24.21 10.23 17.12
N ALA A 253 23.33 9.27 17.37
CA ALA A 253 22.28 9.36 18.38
C ALA A 253 22.84 9.65 19.77
N ARG A 254 23.91 8.99 20.19
CA ARG A 254 24.55 9.24 21.48
C ARG A 254 24.98 10.71 21.66
N THR A 255 25.33 11.39 20.58
CA THR A 255 25.77 12.79 20.62
C THR A 255 24.59 13.77 20.49
N LYS A 256 23.66 13.50 19.54
CA LYS A 256 22.57 14.43 19.19
C LYS A 256 21.29 14.20 20.02
N CYS A 257 21.05 12.97 20.46
CA CYS A 257 19.80 12.53 21.14
C CYS A 257 20.10 11.63 22.34
N PRO A 258 20.94 12.03 23.31
CA PRO A 258 21.29 11.15 24.43
C PRO A 258 20.06 10.69 25.21
N GLY A 259 19.94 9.38 25.44
CA GLY A 259 18.82 8.78 26.18
C GLY A 259 17.53 8.57 25.40
N ASN A 260 17.49 8.88 24.09
CA ASN A 260 16.33 8.62 23.26
C ASN A 260 16.35 7.16 22.74
N GLU A 261 15.27 6.41 22.99
CA GLU A 261 15.20 4.98 22.67
C GLU A 261 15.00 4.68 21.18
N VAL A 262 14.46 5.63 20.40
CA VAL A 262 14.23 5.50 18.97
C VAL A 262 15.48 5.90 18.18
N ALA A 263 16.18 6.96 18.61
CA ALA A 263 17.34 7.49 17.94
C ALA A 263 18.46 6.45 17.83
N GLY A 264 19.01 6.28 16.64
CA GLY A 264 20.04 5.30 16.33
C GLY A 264 19.49 3.91 16.01
N HIS A 265 18.19 3.68 16.19
CA HIS A 265 17.53 2.39 16.04
C HIS A 265 16.21 2.47 15.24
N ALA A 266 15.91 3.64 14.67
CA ALA A 266 14.69 3.83 13.88
C ALA A 266 14.68 2.93 12.64
N ASN A 267 13.51 2.39 12.35
CA ASN A 267 13.26 1.51 11.20
C ASN A 267 11.98 1.88 10.44
N THR A 268 11.27 2.90 10.95
CA THR A 268 10.05 3.44 10.36
C THR A 268 10.20 4.97 10.31
N PHE A 269 10.14 5.53 9.09
CA PHE A 269 10.52 6.92 8.84
C PHE A 269 9.34 7.69 8.27
N ILE A 270 9.02 8.84 8.89
CA ILE A 270 7.95 9.74 8.46
C ILE A 270 8.58 11.00 7.89
N PHE A 271 8.30 11.29 6.62
CA PHE A 271 8.87 12.41 5.89
C PHE A 271 7.99 13.66 5.98
N PRO A 272 8.59 14.87 5.95
CA PRO A 272 7.86 16.14 6.09
C PRO A 272 6.96 16.47 4.90
N ASP A 273 7.30 15.95 3.73
CA ASP A 273 6.57 16.17 2.47
C ASP A 273 6.95 15.09 1.43
N ILE A 274 6.20 15.08 0.32
CA ILE A 274 6.38 14.08 -0.75
C ILE A 274 7.75 14.18 -1.43
N ASN A 275 8.36 15.37 -1.51
CA ASN A 275 9.68 15.51 -2.16
C ASN A 275 10.73 14.75 -1.36
N ALA A 276 10.75 14.97 -0.03
CA ALA A 276 11.67 14.30 0.86
C ALA A 276 11.46 12.78 0.83
N GLY A 277 10.23 12.32 0.93
CA GLY A 277 9.90 10.90 0.92
C GLY A 277 10.20 10.22 -0.43
N ASN A 278 9.76 10.83 -1.53
CA ASN A 278 9.94 10.28 -2.87
C ASN A 278 11.41 10.23 -3.31
N ILE A 279 12.17 11.29 -3.02
CA ILE A 279 13.61 11.33 -3.30
C ILE A 279 14.33 10.32 -2.39
N GLY A 280 13.99 10.30 -1.10
CA GLY A 280 14.63 9.46 -0.08
C GLY A 280 14.56 7.98 -0.41
N TYR A 281 13.36 7.44 -0.68
CA TYR A 281 13.23 6.01 -0.99
C TYR A 281 13.95 5.63 -2.29
N LYS A 282 13.92 6.52 -3.31
CA LYS A 282 14.61 6.27 -4.59
C LYS A 282 16.13 6.25 -4.43
N ILE A 283 16.70 7.13 -3.59
CA ILE A 283 18.12 7.11 -3.27
C ILE A 283 18.48 5.79 -2.57
N ALA A 284 17.70 5.39 -1.57
CA ALA A 284 17.90 4.11 -0.88
C ALA A 284 17.83 2.92 -1.85
N GLN A 285 16.83 2.91 -2.74
CA GLN A 285 16.67 1.87 -3.75
C GLN A 285 17.84 1.83 -4.74
N ARG A 286 18.19 2.97 -5.32
CA ARG A 286 19.15 3.02 -6.46
C ARG A 286 20.61 3.00 -6.02
N LEU A 287 20.95 3.61 -4.90
CA LEU A 287 22.31 3.74 -4.38
C LEU A 287 22.54 2.87 -3.14
N GLY A 288 21.49 2.61 -2.34
CA GLY A 288 21.56 1.81 -1.12
C GLY A 288 21.35 0.31 -1.33
N ASN A 289 21.10 -0.13 -2.57
CA ASN A 289 20.83 -1.52 -2.92
C ASN A 289 19.62 -2.12 -2.18
N PHE A 290 18.61 -1.31 -1.85
CA PHE A 290 17.36 -1.81 -1.33
C PHE A 290 16.44 -2.24 -2.48
N GLU A 291 15.77 -3.37 -2.31
CA GLU A 291 14.52 -3.66 -3.02
C GLU A 291 13.42 -2.80 -2.39
N ALA A 292 12.60 -2.12 -3.21
CA ALA A 292 11.52 -1.26 -2.73
C ALA A 292 10.16 -1.82 -3.16
N TYR A 293 9.32 -2.11 -2.18
CA TYR A 293 7.95 -2.60 -2.38
C TYR A 293 6.96 -1.49 -2.08
N GLY A 294 6.19 -1.09 -3.07
CA GLY A 294 5.23 0.01 -2.97
C GLY A 294 5.04 0.78 -4.29
N PRO A 295 4.25 1.87 -4.29
CA PRO A 295 3.59 2.41 -3.09
C PRO A 295 2.49 1.49 -2.57
N ILE A 296 2.47 1.25 -1.28
CA ILE A 296 1.40 0.55 -0.58
C ILE A 296 0.43 1.60 -0.08
N LEU A 297 -0.82 1.58 -0.55
CA LEU A 297 -1.84 2.53 -0.12
C LEU A 297 -2.41 2.13 1.24
N LEU A 298 -2.46 3.07 2.14
CA LEU A 298 -2.87 2.89 3.54
C LEU A 298 -4.04 3.80 3.90
N GLY A 299 -4.79 3.43 4.94
CA GLY A 299 -5.91 4.22 5.43
C GLY A 299 -7.24 4.01 4.68
N LEU A 300 -7.29 3.15 3.65
CA LEU A 300 -8.54 2.73 3.01
C LEU A 300 -9.31 1.71 3.86
N ASN A 301 -10.65 1.73 3.77
CA ASN A 301 -11.51 0.77 4.47
C ASN A 301 -11.49 -0.66 3.89
N ALA A 302 -10.74 -0.89 2.83
CA ALA A 302 -10.33 -2.19 2.31
C ALA A 302 -9.05 -2.00 1.48
N PRO A 303 -8.15 -2.98 1.41
CA PRO A 303 -6.89 -2.84 0.68
C PRO A 303 -7.11 -2.74 -0.83
N ILE A 304 -6.69 -1.65 -1.41
CA ILE A 304 -6.60 -1.43 -2.85
C ILE A 304 -5.22 -0.87 -3.14
N ASN A 305 -4.46 -1.52 -4.00
CA ASN A 305 -3.15 -1.06 -4.40
C ASN A 305 -3.03 -0.89 -5.91
N ASP A 306 -2.10 -0.02 -6.29
CA ASP A 306 -1.81 0.38 -7.65
C ASP A 306 -0.49 -0.25 -8.14
N LEU A 307 -0.49 -0.66 -9.40
CA LEU A 307 0.69 -1.15 -10.10
C LEU A 307 1.27 -0.04 -10.98
N SER A 308 2.57 -0.03 -11.14
CA SER A 308 3.19 0.74 -12.20
C SER A 308 2.87 0.12 -13.56
N ARG A 309 2.58 0.94 -14.58
CA ARG A 309 2.45 0.48 -15.96
C ARG A 309 3.72 -0.22 -16.48
N GLY A 310 4.87 0.07 -15.90
CA GLY A 310 6.14 -0.58 -16.18
C GLY A 310 6.45 -1.78 -15.29
N CYS A 311 5.52 -2.27 -14.48
CA CYS A 311 5.73 -3.41 -13.60
C CYS A 311 5.99 -4.71 -14.38
N ASN A 312 6.70 -5.62 -13.75
CA ASN A 312 6.88 -7.00 -14.21
C ASN A 312 6.03 -7.97 -13.38
N ALA A 313 5.93 -9.22 -13.84
CA ALA A 313 5.11 -10.24 -13.17
C ALA A 313 5.54 -10.54 -11.72
N SER A 314 6.83 -10.41 -11.41
CA SER A 314 7.33 -10.60 -10.04
C SER A 314 6.90 -9.46 -9.11
N GLU A 315 6.84 -8.23 -9.60
CA GLU A 315 6.29 -7.09 -8.87
C GLU A 315 4.79 -7.26 -8.64
N VAL A 316 4.03 -7.71 -9.66
CA VAL A 316 2.60 -8.04 -9.52
C VAL A 316 2.41 -9.11 -8.44
N TYR A 317 3.16 -10.20 -8.50
CA TYR A 317 3.11 -11.29 -7.51
C TYR A 317 3.38 -10.78 -6.08
N SER A 318 4.43 -9.99 -5.90
CA SER A 318 4.80 -9.42 -4.61
C SER A 318 3.73 -8.47 -4.06
N MET A 319 3.26 -7.55 -4.92
CA MET A 319 2.22 -6.59 -4.52
C MET A 319 0.87 -7.27 -4.24
N ALA A 320 0.55 -8.38 -4.90
CA ALA A 320 -0.65 -9.15 -4.61
C ALA A 320 -0.61 -9.76 -3.20
N ILE A 321 0.52 -10.34 -2.81
CA ILE A 321 0.72 -10.88 -1.45
C ILE A 321 0.61 -9.77 -0.41
N ILE A 322 1.28 -8.64 -0.64
CA ILE A 322 1.25 -7.49 0.26
C ILE A 322 -0.17 -6.96 0.41
N THR A 323 -0.86 -6.72 -0.72
CA THR A 323 -2.21 -6.16 -0.72
C THR A 323 -3.20 -7.07 0.01
N ALA A 324 -3.14 -8.37 -0.25
CA ALA A 324 -4.03 -9.34 0.41
C ALA A 324 -3.72 -9.51 1.91
N ALA A 325 -2.46 -9.40 2.33
CA ALA A 325 -2.08 -9.51 3.74
C ALA A 325 -2.50 -8.29 4.58
N LEU A 326 -2.86 -7.18 3.95
CA LEU A 326 -3.46 -6.01 4.61
C LEU A 326 -4.97 -6.17 4.88
N ALA A 327 -5.63 -7.17 4.28
CA ALA A 327 -7.04 -7.48 4.46
C ALA A 327 -7.23 -8.35 5.73
#